data_2f2c239c262b0e40513e074075d414d2
#
_entry.id   2f2c239c262b0e40513e074075d414d2
#
_cell.length_a   1.000
_cell.length_b   1.000
_cell.length_c   1.000
_cell.angle_alpha   90.00
_cell.angle_beta   90.00
_cell.angle_gamma   90.00
#
_symmetry.space_group_name_H-M   'P 1'
#
loop_
_entity.id
_entity.type
_entity.pdbx_description
1 polymer ?
#
loop_
_entity_poly.entity_id
_entity_poly.type
_entity_poly.pdbx_seq_one_letter_code
_entity_poly.pdbx_strand_id
1 'polypeptide(L)'
;MNQKWTALLLTTAMLTTGASAALAYETLQPGSNGQEVLDARMRLYELGYFKKQPTQTEYTENMKKYVQQFEKDYGLTEDGILSPEDQEVLFGGTQGASETVSQTSTFEPIVISDQLQIDGIFVNDAYQDKKNPSMTEIVLCYTLSSTGKNYGFVGNKTNLTFVGGNSYDASHNGKECLYFGNYYDGSTYLKTVYYGDQFHAVDIIRVPKGELQAGRQIALSNPYVEDMAKTELTTDQLIHCKDMESIAKLVDPDGYAKQVHALKEADSSTKNKIRKYVNGYYWDFYVNNLSYRIEFSKNTYSLSCHGLKTTGKYTICNGYVILTNDSTGAKSYLPYTLESNDIDLDITAGFDVFEN
;
A
#
# COMPACT_ATOMS: atom_id res chain seq x y z
N MET A 1 0.70 25.58 -75.75
CA MET A 1 1.20 24.24 -75.42
C MET A 1 1.47 24.20 -73.91
N ASN A 2 0.50 23.74 -73.17
CA ASN A 2 0.53 23.72 -71.71
C ASN A 2 0.63 22.25 -71.21
N GLN A 3 1.78 21.87 -70.70
CA GLN A 3 1.97 20.58 -70.03
C GLN A 3 1.48 20.69 -68.59
N LYS A 4 0.45 19.95 -68.31
CA LYS A 4 -0.04 19.72 -66.93
C LYS A 4 0.81 18.64 -66.28
N TRP A 5 1.49 18.96 -65.18
CA TRP A 5 2.15 18.01 -64.31
C TRP A 5 1.14 17.50 -63.26
N THR A 6 0.80 16.24 -63.34
CA THR A 6 0.01 15.55 -62.30
C THR A 6 0.97 15.09 -61.25
N ALA A 7 0.91 15.72 -60.06
CA ALA A 7 1.64 15.28 -58.88
C ALA A 7 0.91 14.10 -58.23
N LEU A 8 1.54 12.95 -58.25
CA LEU A 8 1.11 11.75 -57.52
C LEU A 8 1.55 11.88 -56.07
N LEU A 9 0.62 12.14 -55.16
CA LEU A 9 0.84 12.11 -53.72
C LEU A 9 0.89 10.66 -53.26
N LEU A 10 2.10 10.12 -53.01
CA LEU A 10 2.31 8.93 -52.23
C LEU A 10 2.21 9.30 -50.77
N THR A 11 1.09 9.00 -50.13
CA THR A 11 0.97 9.02 -48.67
C THR A 11 1.63 7.79 -48.12
N THR A 12 2.88 7.91 -47.71
CA THR A 12 3.57 6.92 -46.88
C THR A 12 3.00 7.05 -45.46
N ALA A 13 2.16 6.11 -45.06
CA ALA A 13 1.80 5.96 -43.67
C ALA A 13 3.05 5.47 -42.90
N MET A 14 3.72 6.39 -42.22
CA MET A 14 4.69 5.99 -41.18
C MET A 14 3.90 5.45 -40.01
N LEU A 15 3.91 4.12 -39.86
CA LEU A 15 3.66 3.51 -38.59
C LEU A 15 4.85 3.89 -37.69
N THR A 16 4.67 4.90 -36.86
CA THR A 16 5.53 5.10 -35.71
C THR A 16 5.17 4.01 -34.70
N THR A 17 5.86 2.88 -34.79
CA THR A 17 6.00 1.99 -33.63
C THR A 17 6.71 2.82 -32.58
N GLY A 18 5.96 3.29 -31.58
CA GLY A 18 6.49 3.83 -30.35
C GLY A 18 7.28 2.73 -29.65
N ALA A 19 8.57 2.62 -29.96
CA ALA A 19 9.49 1.94 -29.10
C ALA A 19 9.58 2.80 -27.84
N SER A 20 8.92 2.39 -26.74
CA SER A 20 9.32 2.79 -25.43
C SER A 20 10.80 2.49 -25.33
N ALA A 21 11.64 3.49 -25.23
CA ALA A 21 13.02 3.32 -24.84
C ALA A 21 12.95 2.81 -23.40
N ALA A 22 12.96 1.48 -23.22
CA ALA A 22 13.27 0.90 -21.96
C ALA A 22 14.63 1.46 -21.56
N LEU A 23 14.71 2.18 -20.47
CA LEU A 23 15.97 2.55 -19.84
C LEU A 23 16.65 1.23 -19.51
N ALA A 24 17.65 0.87 -20.30
CA ALA A 24 18.43 -0.34 -20.07
C ALA A 24 19.33 -0.05 -18.86
N TYR A 25 18.94 -0.52 -17.69
CA TYR A 25 19.79 -0.49 -16.52
C TYR A 25 21.05 -1.32 -16.76
N GLU A 26 22.22 -0.80 -16.36
CA GLU A 26 23.42 -1.60 -16.27
C GLU A 26 23.44 -2.38 -14.95
N THR A 27 24.03 -3.58 -14.96
CA THR A 27 24.20 -4.37 -13.73
C THR A 27 25.09 -3.66 -12.74
N LEU A 28 24.60 -3.43 -11.52
CA LEU A 28 25.34 -2.84 -10.42
C LEU A 28 25.78 -3.93 -9.44
N GLN A 29 27.09 -4.01 -9.18
CA GLN A 29 27.72 -5.04 -8.34
C GLN A 29 28.88 -4.44 -7.54
N PRO A 30 29.45 -5.16 -6.56
CA PRO A 30 30.65 -4.67 -5.86
C PRO A 30 31.74 -4.21 -6.81
N GLY A 31 32.17 -2.95 -6.65
CA GLY A 31 33.11 -2.26 -7.54
C GLY A 31 32.47 -1.35 -8.59
N SER A 32 31.17 -1.44 -8.85
CA SER A 32 30.45 -0.43 -9.66
C SER A 32 30.52 0.94 -8.98
N ASN A 33 30.63 2.01 -9.77
CA ASN A 33 30.72 3.37 -9.28
C ASN A 33 30.05 4.33 -10.26
N GLY A 34 29.22 5.23 -9.78
CA GLY A 34 28.52 6.22 -10.60
C GLY A 34 27.27 6.74 -9.94
N GLN A 35 26.56 7.58 -10.68
CA GLN A 35 25.30 8.16 -10.22
C GLN A 35 24.24 7.08 -10.00
N GLU A 36 24.23 6.05 -10.87
CA GLU A 36 23.30 4.92 -10.80
C GLU A 36 23.44 4.16 -9.47
N VAL A 37 24.67 4.02 -8.96
CA VAL A 37 24.91 3.41 -7.64
C VAL A 37 24.37 4.31 -6.52
N LEU A 38 24.57 5.63 -6.63
CA LEU A 38 24.01 6.56 -5.65
C LEU A 38 22.48 6.55 -5.66
N ASP A 39 21.87 6.52 -6.84
CA ASP A 39 20.41 6.45 -7.00
C ASP A 39 19.86 5.15 -6.39
N ALA A 40 20.50 4.01 -6.66
CA ALA A 40 20.13 2.75 -6.04
C ALA A 40 20.30 2.76 -4.51
N ARG A 41 21.36 3.39 -4.01
CA ARG A 41 21.56 3.58 -2.56
C ARG A 41 20.50 4.48 -1.95
N MET A 42 20.15 5.58 -2.62
CA MET A 42 19.10 6.49 -2.16
C MET A 42 17.77 5.76 -2.11
N ARG A 43 17.45 4.98 -3.13
CA ARG A 43 16.23 4.20 -3.18
C ARG A 43 16.17 3.14 -2.08
N LEU A 44 17.26 2.40 -1.85
CA LEU A 44 17.36 1.46 -0.72
C LEU A 44 17.26 2.18 0.64
N TYR A 45 17.72 3.43 0.75
CA TYR A 45 17.52 4.24 1.94
C TYR A 45 16.05 4.64 2.14
N GLU A 46 15.37 5.09 1.10
CA GLU A 46 13.93 5.39 1.12
C GLU A 46 13.10 4.18 1.52
N LEU A 47 13.49 2.99 1.05
CA LEU A 47 12.89 1.71 1.43
C LEU A 47 13.31 1.21 2.83
N GLY A 48 14.17 1.97 3.54
CA GLY A 48 14.57 1.70 4.92
C GLY A 48 15.71 0.69 5.12
N TYR A 49 16.39 0.26 4.06
CA TYR A 49 17.54 -0.64 4.18
C TYR A 49 18.78 0.06 4.75
N PHE A 50 18.96 1.35 4.51
CA PHE A 50 20.04 2.15 5.10
C PHE A 50 19.53 3.02 6.27
N LYS A 51 20.32 3.09 7.34
CA LYS A 51 19.98 3.93 8.51
C LYS A 51 20.33 5.42 8.33
N LYS A 52 21.17 5.74 7.36
CA LYS A 52 21.62 7.11 7.08
C LYS A 52 21.55 7.35 5.58
N GLN A 53 21.16 8.57 5.22
CA GLN A 53 21.13 9.00 3.83
C GLN A 53 22.51 8.81 3.19
N PRO A 54 22.61 8.04 2.10
CA PRO A 54 23.87 7.78 1.43
C PRO A 54 24.32 8.98 0.60
N THR A 55 25.65 9.16 0.54
CA THR A 55 26.31 10.17 -0.31
C THR A 55 27.39 9.56 -1.18
N GLN A 56 27.59 8.25 -1.10
CA GLN A 56 28.66 7.53 -1.78
C GLN A 56 28.15 6.95 -3.08
N THR A 57 28.97 7.05 -4.12
CA THR A 57 28.71 6.54 -5.47
C THR A 57 29.28 5.16 -5.72
N GLU A 58 29.96 4.55 -4.75
CA GLU A 58 30.61 3.24 -4.87
C GLU A 58 29.71 2.11 -4.36
N TYR A 59 29.58 1.04 -5.11
CA TYR A 59 28.95 -0.19 -4.68
C TYR A 59 29.92 -1.02 -3.84
N THR A 60 29.80 -0.92 -2.54
CA THR A 60 30.68 -1.59 -1.57
C THR A 60 30.15 -2.97 -1.17
N GLU A 61 31.01 -3.82 -0.58
CA GLU A 61 30.59 -5.09 0.05
C GLU A 61 29.55 -4.89 1.16
N ASN A 62 29.52 -3.73 1.78
CA ASN A 62 28.46 -3.42 2.74
C ASN A 62 27.12 -3.16 2.07
N MET A 63 27.11 -2.49 0.91
CA MET A 63 25.90 -2.31 0.10
C MET A 63 25.33 -3.66 -0.36
N LYS A 64 26.21 -4.58 -0.78
CA LYS A 64 25.83 -5.95 -1.17
C LYS A 64 24.89 -6.61 -0.16
N LYS A 65 25.16 -6.48 1.13
CA LYS A 65 24.32 -7.07 2.19
C LYS A 65 22.90 -6.47 2.22
N TYR A 66 22.78 -5.19 1.95
CA TYR A 66 21.47 -4.53 1.89
C TYR A 66 20.71 -4.91 0.62
N VAL A 67 21.42 -5.07 -0.49
CA VAL A 67 20.85 -5.58 -1.74
C VAL A 67 20.38 -7.02 -1.56
N GLN A 68 21.18 -7.91 -0.98
CA GLN A 68 20.73 -9.28 -0.67
C GLN A 68 19.47 -9.31 0.23
N GLN A 69 19.38 -8.37 1.17
CA GLN A 69 18.18 -8.27 2.00
C GLN A 69 16.98 -7.78 1.18
N PHE A 70 17.17 -6.80 0.29
CA PHE A 70 16.15 -6.34 -0.64
C PHE A 70 15.69 -7.47 -1.57
N GLU A 71 16.62 -8.17 -2.21
CA GLU A 71 16.34 -9.31 -3.10
C GLU A 71 15.50 -10.37 -2.38
N LYS A 72 15.90 -10.75 -1.18
CA LYS A 72 15.17 -11.69 -0.34
C LYS A 72 13.75 -11.21 -0.06
N ASP A 73 13.58 -9.94 0.30
CA ASP A 73 12.30 -9.35 0.66
C ASP A 73 11.34 -9.28 -0.52
N TYR A 74 11.89 -9.16 -1.74
CA TYR A 74 11.13 -9.09 -2.98
C TYR A 74 11.08 -10.43 -3.75
N GLY A 75 11.64 -11.53 -3.18
CA GLY A 75 11.66 -12.84 -3.80
C GLY A 75 12.54 -12.92 -5.05
N LEU A 76 13.55 -12.05 -5.13
CA LEU A 76 14.57 -12.03 -6.19
C LEU A 76 15.71 -13.00 -5.88
N THR A 77 16.67 -13.15 -6.80
CA THR A 77 17.86 -13.98 -6.58
C THR A 77 18.77 -13.31 -5.56
N GLU A 78 19.00 -13.93 -4.40
CA GLU A 78 19.75 -13.37 -3.25
C GLU A 78 21.29 -13.38 -3.51
N ASP A 79 21.77 -12.81 -4.62
CA ASP A 79 23.21 -12.79 -4.95
C ASP A 79 23.90 -11.47 -4.58
N GLY A 80 23.12 -10.43 -4.30
CA GLY A 80 23.62 -9.11 -3.95
C GLY A 80 24.18 -8.37 -5.15
N ILE A 81 23.64 -8.60 -6.32
CA ILE A 81 23.93 -7.93 -7.58
C ILE A 81 22.61 -7.32 -8.06
N LEU A 82 22.55 -6.02 -8.25
CA LEU A 82 21.38 -5.40 -8.85
C LEU A 82 21.43 -5.58 -10.37
N SER A 83 20.84 -6.65 -10.86
CA SER A 83 20.61 -6.87 -12.28
C SER A 83 19.67 -5.79 -12.86
N PRO A 84 19.52 -5.65 -14.18
CA PRO A 84 18.48 -4.78 -14.75
C PRO A 84 17.09 -5.09 -14.21
N GLU A 85 16.76 -6.37 -14.04
CA GLU A 85 15.47 -6.84 -13.51
C GLU A 85 15.29 -6.44 -12.03
N ASP A 86 16.33 -6.56 -11.20
CA ASP A 86 16.29 -6.14 -9.80
C ASP A 86 16.15 -4.62 -9.69
N GLN A 87 16.78 -3.86 -10.59
CA GLN A 87 16.66 -2.41 -10.65
C GLN A 87 15.26 -1.97 -11.10
N GLU A 88 14.63 -2.68 -12.03
CA GLU A 88 13.24 -2.45 -12.36
C GLU A 88 12.35 -2.61 -11.13
N VAL A 89 12.54 -3.63 -10.31
CA VAL A 89 11.82 -3.82 -9.04
C VAL A 89 12.19 -2.73 -8.04
N LEU A 90 13.47 -2.39 -7.91
CA LEU A 90 13.95 -1.37 -6.97
C LEU A 90 13.39 0.02 -7.26
N PHE A 91 13.29 0.40 -8.53
CA PHE A 91 12.80 1.73 -8.97
C PHE A 91 11.32 1.75 -9.34
N GLY A 92 10.58 0.69 -9.06
CA GLY A 92 9.14 0.63 -9.30
C GLY A 92 8.76 0.29 -10.75
N GLY A 93 9.70 -0.26 -11.52
CA GLY A 93 9.40 -0.89 -12.82
C GLY A 93 8.61 -2.18 -12.59
N THR A 94 7.49 -2.30 -13.25
CA THR A 94 6.66 -3.51 -13.23
C THR A 94 7.33 -4.62 -14.03
N GLN A 95 8.10 -5.50 -13.36
CA GLN A 95 8.30 -6.91 -13.75
C GLN A 95 9.23 -7.58 -12.72
N GLY A 96 8.97 -8.71 -12.18
CA GLY A 96 8.54 -10.00 -12.55
C GLY A 96 9.19 -11.00 -11.64
N ALA A 97 8.48 -11.78 -10.88
CA ALA A 97 8.93 -13.09 -10.46
C ALA A 97 8.27 -14.10 -11.39
N SER A 98 9.09 -14.85 -12.14
CA SER A 98 8.63 -15.98 -12.94
C SER A 98 8.18 -17.09 -12.01
N GLU A 99 6.88 -17.12 -11.73
CA GLU A 99 6.18 -18.37 -11.51
C GLU A 99 4.91 -18.32 -12.35
N THR A 100 4.73 -19.37 -13.15
CA THR A 100 3.60 -19.64 -14.01
C THR A 100 2.28 -19.31 -13.32
N VAL A 101 1.80 -18.09 -13.48
CA VAL A 101 0.43 -17.69 -13.24
C VAL A 101 -0.08 -17.08 -14.52
N SER A 102 -1.04 -17.76 -15.10
CA SER A 102 -1.80 -17.30 -16.25
C SER A 102 -2.32 -15.88 -16.03
N GLN A 103 -2.04 -15.01 -17.01
CA GLN A 103 -2.61 -13.68 -17.18
C GLN A 103 -2.40 -12.69 -16.02
N THR A 104 -1.27 -11.96 -16.02
CA THR A 104 -1.18 -10.64 -15.38
C THR A 104 -2.01 -9.65 -16.19
N SER A 105 -3.27 -9.52 -15.85
CA SER A 105 -4.06 -8.35 -16.25
C SER A 105 -3.55 -7.17 -15.41
N THR A 106 -2.67 -6.35 -15.98
CA THR A 106 -2.34 -5.05 -15.40
C THR A 106 -3.58 -4.18 -15.53
N PHE A 107 -4.06 -3.64 -14.40
CA PHE A 107 -5.10 -2.64 -14.46
C PHE A 107 -4.47 -1.34 -14.97
N GLU A 108 -4.98 -0.85 -16.09
CA GLU A 108 -4.60 0.48 -16.56
C GLU A 108 -5.41 1.51 -15.78
N PRO A 109 -4.77 2.45 -15.05
CA PRO A 109 -5.49 3.46 -14.29
C PRO A 109 -6.48 4.23 -15.15
N ILE A 110 -7.70 4.40 -14.66
CA ILE A 110 -8.77 5.10 -15.37
C ILE A 110 -8.86 6.52 -14.84
N VAL A 111 -8.47 7.51 -15.65
CA VAL A 111 -8.61 8.92 -15.34
C VAL A 111 -10.08 9.31 -15.58
N ILE A 112 -10.81 9.60 -14.52
CA ILE A 112 -12.21 10.06 -14.58
C ILE A 112 -12.29 11.56 -14.79
N SER A 113 -11.41 12.29 -14.10
CA SER A 113 -11.27 13.75 -14.19
C SER A 113 -9.86 14.17 -13.74
N ASP A 114 -9.60 15.47 -13.74
CA ASP A 114 -8.39 16.04 -13.14
C ASP A 114 -8.34 15.91 -11.61
N GLN A 115 -9.44 15.50 -10.98
CA GLN A 115 -9.56 15.31 -9.53
C GLN A 115 -9.61 13.83 -9.10
N LEU A 116 -9.98 12.91 -10.00
CA LEU A 116 -10.19 11.50 -9.67
C LEU A 116 -9.58 10.58 -10.73
N GLN A 117 -8.76 9.65 -10.27
CA GLN A 117 -8.25 8.50 -11.01
C GLN A 117 -8.58 7.22 -10.25
N ILE A 118 -9.09 6.21 -10.92
CA ILE A 118 -9.21 4.86 -10.38
C ILE A 118 -7.90 4.12 -10.66
N ASP A 119 -7.17 3.77 -9.63
CA ASP A 119 -5.87 3.09 -9.73
C ASP A 119 -6.02 1.59 -9.90
N GLY A 120 -7.14 1.04 -9.46
CA GLY A 120 -7.49 -0.35 -9.65
C GLY A 120 -8.76 -0.76 -8.90
N ILE A 121 -9.37 -1.84 -9.38
CA ILE A 121 -10.51 -2.48 -8.72
C ILE A 121 -10.26 -3.99 -8.69
N PHE A 122 -10.19 -4.56 -7.49
CA PHE A 122 -9.69 -5.91 -7.26
C PHE A 122 -10.70 -6.76 -6.50
N VAL A 123 -10.61 -8.08 -6.67
CA VAL A 123 -11.30 -9.07 -5.84
C VAL A 123 -10.26 -9.75 -4.96
N ASN A 124 -10.49 -9.74 -3.64
CA ASN A 124 -9.65 -10.46 -2.68
C ASN A 124 -10.13 -11.92 -2.58
N ASP A 125 -9.45 -12.84 -3.28
CA ASP A 125 -9.83 -14.26 -3.34
C ASP A 125 -9.60 -15.00 -2.01
N ALA A 126 -8.71 -14.48 -1.14
CA ALA A 126 -8.49 -15.06 0.19
C ALA A 126 -9.59 -14.71 1.19
N TYR A 127 -10.46 -13.75 0.87
CA TYR A 127 -11.49 -13.32 1.82
C TYR A 127 -12.48 -14.44 2.12
N GLN A 128 -12.68 -14.69 3.40
CA GLN A 128 -13.64 -15.66 3.93
C GLN A 128 -14.43 -15.03 5.07
N ASP A 129 -15.67 -14.72 4.82
CA ASP A 129 -16.60 -14.35 5.89
C ASP A 129 -17.03 -15.60 6.65
N LYS A 130 -16.70 -15.65 7.95
CA LYS A 130 -17.04 -16.80 8.82
C LYS A 130 -18.55 -16.96 9.00
N LYS A 131 -19.33 -15.89 8.89
CA LYS A 131 -20.78 -15.87 9.07
C LYS A 131 -21.52 -16.09 7.75
N ASN A 132 -20.94 -15.62 6.64
CA ASN A 132 -21.52 -15.73 5.32
C ASN A 132 -20.49 -16.09 4.23
N PRO A 133 -20.23 -17.38 4.00
CA PRO A 133 -19.24 -17.83 3.01
C PRO A 133 -19.51 -17.43 1.56
N SER A 134 -20.72 -16.95 1.25
CA SER A 134 -21.09 -16.44 -0.07
C SER A 134 -20.61 -15.02 -0.35
N MET A 135 -20.02 -14.34 0.62
CA MET A 135 -19.46 -12.99 0.46
C MET A 135 -18.06 -13.03 -0.11
N THR A 136 -17.68 -11.95 -0.78
CA THR A 136 -16.31 -11.65 -1.23
C THR A 136 -16.01 -10.18 -0.94
N GLU A 137 -14.76 -9.79 -1.11
CA GLU A 137 -14.32 -8.40 -0.99
C GLU A 137 -13.90 -7.84 -2.33
N ILE A 138 -14.42 -6.66 -2.64
CA ILE A 138 -13.91 -5.78 -3.70
C ILE A 138 -13.04 -4.72 -3.01
N VAL A 139 -11.84 -4.51 -3.54
CA VAL A 139 -10.87 -3.51 -3.08
C VAL A 139 -10.76 -2.46 -4.16
N LEU A 140 -11.20 -1.25 -3.86
CA LEU A 140 -11.15 -0.10 -4.75
C LEU A 140 -9.98 0.81 -4.33
N CYS A 141 -9.01 0.97 -5.23
CA CYS A 141 -7.88 1.87 -5.05
C CYS A 141 -8.04 3.07 -5.99
N TYR A 142 -7.88 4.28 -5.47
CA TYR A 142 -8.06 5.49 -6.25
C TYR A 142 -7.22 6.65 -5.73
N THR A 143 -6.90 7.58 -6.63
CA THR A 143 -6.16 8.81 -6.36
C THR A 143 -7.08 10.01 -6.49
N LEU A 144 -7.06 10.86 -5.47
CA LEU A 144 -7.73 12.16 -5.43
C LEU A 144 -6.68 13.26 -5.58
N SER A 145 -6.97 14.23 -6.45
CA SER A 145 -6.12 15.40 -6.66
C SER A 145 -6.92 16.65 -6.39
N SER A 146 -6.32 17.67 -5.79
CA SER A 146 -6.97 18.95 -5.60
C SER A 146 -6.38 19.99 -6.56
N THR A 147 -7.14 20.36 -7.59
CA THR A 147 -6.71 21.27 -8.66
C THR A 147 -7.21 22.71 -8.48
N GLY A 148 -8.13 22.97 -7.57
CA GLY A 148 -8.74 24.30 -7.41
C GLY A 148 -8.84 24.80 -5.99
N LYS A 149 -9.23 23.98 -5.03
CA LYS A 149 -9.46 24.34 -3.63
C LYS A 149 -9.30 23.14 -2.74
N ASN A 150 -8.98 23.37 -1.46
CA ASN A 150 -9.02 22.31 -0.47
C ASN A 150 -10.45 21.73 -0.36
N TYR A 151 -10.57 20.43 -0.21
CA TYR A 151 -11.85 19.78 0.06
C TYR A 151 -11.69 18.68 1.12
N GLY A 152 -12.80 18.41 1.81
CA GLY A 152 -12.88 17.33 2.78
C GLY A 152 -13.18 16.00 2.10
N PHE A 153 -12.63 14.92 2.62
CA PHE A 153 -12.84 13.57 2.14
C PHE A 153 -13.04 12.59 3.31
N VAL A 154 -13.97 11.65 3.13
CA VAL A 154 -14.18 10.52 4.05
C VAL A 154 -14.29 9.24 3.22
N GLY A 155 -13.34 8.31 3.41
CA GLY A 155 -13.20 7.10 2.58
C GLY A 155 -14.39 6.17 2.71
N ASN A 156 -14.67 5.65 3.87
CA ASN A 156 -15.74 4.67 4.10
C ASN A 156 -17.18 5.14 3.75
N LYS A 157 -17.32 6.21 2.98
CA LYS A 157 -18.59 6.68 2.41
C LYS A 157 -18.73 6.32 0.93
N THR A 158 -17.78 5.59 0.38
CA THR A 158 -17.88 5.06 -0.97
C THR A 158 -18.95 3.96 -1.02
N ASN A 159 -19.83 4.06 -1.99
CA ASN A 159 -20.86 3.08 -2.28
C ASN A 159 -20.63 2.49 -3.68
N LEU A 160 -20.71 1.17 -3.79
CA LEU A 160 -20.67 0.43 -5.04
C LEU A 160 -22.05 -0.14 -5.32
N THR A 161 -22.61 0.21 -6.46
CA THR A 161 -23.92 -0.27 -6.92
C THR A 161 -23.75 -1.11 -8.18
N PHE A 162 -24.29 -2.34 -8.16
CA PHE A 162 -24.45 -3.11 -9.38
C PHE A 162 -25.72 -2.63 -10.10
N VAL A 163 -25.58 -2.09 -11.30
CA VAL A 163 -26.69 -1.51 -12.04
C VAL A 163 -27.83 -2.51 -12.23
N GLY A 164 -29.03 -2.14 -11.81
CA GLY A 164 -30.22 -3.02 -11.77
C GLY A 164 -30.23 -4.01 -10.60
N GLY A 165 -29.38 -3.85 -9.61
CA GLY A 165 -29.25 -4.70 -8.42
C GLY A 165 -29.07 -3.93 -7.13
N ASN A 166 -28.25 -4.46 -6.24
CA ASN A 166 -28.04 -3.93 -4.90
C ASN A 166 -26.84 -2.99 -4.83
N SER A 167 -26.83 -2.17 -3.77
CA SER A 167 -25.76 -1.26 -3.40
C SER A 167 -25.07 -1.74 -2.13
N TYR A 168 -23.76 -1.50 -2.03
CA TYR A 168 -22.92 -1.94 -0.94
C TYR A 168 -21.98 -0.81 -0.52
N ASP A 169 -21.95 -0.53 0.78
CA ASP A 169 -21.12 0.51 1.36
C ASP A 169 -19.70 0.00 1.62
N ALA A 170 -18.73 0.88 1.48
CA ALA A 170 -17.37 0.62 1.93
C ALA A 170 -17.34 0.38 3.45
N SER A 171 -16.52 -0.56 3.85
CA SER A 171 -16.20 -0.82 5.26
C SER A 171 -14.80 -0.33 5.58
N HIS A 172 -14.62 0.19 6.80
CA HIS A 172 -13.30 0.52 7.32
C HIS A 172 -12.67 -0.71 7.94
N ASN A 173 -11.44 -1.04 7.53
CA ASN A 173 -10.66 -2.07 8.17
C ASN A 173 -9.15 -1.84 8.02
N GLY A 174 -8.58 -1.01 8.87
CA GLY A 174 -7.15 -0.67 8.86
C GLY A 174 -6.22 -1.88 8.97
N LYS A 175 -6.69 -3.01 9.52
CA LYS A 175 -5.89 -4.24 9.58
C LYS A 175 -5.77 -4.92 8.22
N GLU A 176 -6.82 -4.89 7.43
CA GLU A 176 -6.84 -5.48 6.09
C GLU A 176 -6.00 -4.63 5.13
N CYS A 177 -5.92 -3.31 5.38
CA CYS A 177 -5.13 -2.38 4.59
C CYS A 177 -3.67 -2.21 5.07
N LEU A 178 -3.21 -3.03 6.01
CA LEU A 178 -1.89 -2.89 6.63
C LEU A 178 -0.73 -2.78 5.63
N TYR A 179 -0.83 -3.42 4.48
CA TYR A 179 0.21 -3.42 3.45
C TYR A 179 0.17 -2.21 2.50
N PHE A 180 -0.86 -1.37 2.58
CA PHE A 180 -1.02 -0.18 1.73
C PHE A 180 -0.36 1.04 2.39
N GLY A 181 0.97 1.12 2.32
CA GLY A 181 1.74 2.11 3.07
C GLY A 181 1.57 3.56 2.64
N ASN A 182 1.17 3.80 1.39
CA ASN A 182 0.92 5.15 0.87
C ASN A 182 -0.57 5.44 0.68
N TYR A 183 -1.45 4.45 0.88
CA TYR A 183 -2.90 4.60 0.74
C TYR A 183 -3.57 4.83 2.09
N TYR A 184 -4.53 5.72 2.08
CA TYR A 184 -5.42 5.95 3.21
C TYR A 184 -6.52 4.88 3.22
N ASP A 185 -6.69 4.21 4.33
CA ASP A 185 -7.51 3.00 4.51
C ASP A 185 -9.01 3.24 4.75
N GLY A 186 -9.55 4.36 4.26
CA GLY A 186 -10.97 4.63 4.36
C GLY A 186 -11.50 4.88 5.77
N SER A 187 -10.68 5.42 6.69
CA SER A 187 -11.11 5.83 8.04
C SER A 187 -12.35 6.71 8.00
N THR A 188 -13.17 6.67 9.06
CA THR A 188 -14.36 7.52 9.23
C THR A 188 -14.05 8.99 9.44
N TYR A 189 -12.79 9.35 9.62
CA TYR A 189 -12.37 10.72 9.87
C TYR A 189 -12.30 11.54 8.60
N LEU A 190 -12.70 12.81 8.72
CA LEU A 190 -12.56 13.78 7.64
C LEU A 190 -11.06 14.07 7.40
N LYS A 191 -10.59 13.76 6.21
CA LYS A 191 -9.29 14.18 5.71
C LYS A 191 -9.45 15.43 4.86
N THR A 192 -8.50 16.35 4.92
CA THR A 192 -8.45 17.49 4.03
C THR A 192 -7.44 17.19 2.92
N VAL A 193 -7.88 17.25 1.67
CA VAL A 193 -7.02 17.23 0.49
C VAL A 193 -6.70 18.69 0.15
N TYR A 194 -5.46 19.08 0.33
CA TYR A 194 -5.02 20.46 0.11
C TYR A 194 -4.78 20.72 -1.39
N TYR A 195 -4.94 21.98 -1.78
CA TYR A 195 -4.65 22.41 -3.15
C TYR A 195 -3.23 22.04 -3.57
N GLY A 196 -3.11 21.37 -4.70
CA GLY A 196 -1.83 20.90 -5.26
C GLY A 196 -1.38 19.52 -4.76
N ASP A 197 -2.07 18.94 -3.78
CA ASP A 197 -1.74 17.62 -3.25
C ASP A 197 -2.47 16.50 -4.00
N GLN A 198 -1.84 15.34 -3.99
CA GLN A 198 -2.44 14.05 -4.34
C GLN A 198 -2.66 13.23 -3.07
N PHE A 199 -3.74 12.46 -3.08
CA PHE A 199 -4.13 11.64 -1.95
C PHE A 199 -4.63 10.29 -2.46
N HIS A 200 -3.96 9.22 -2.03
CA HIS A 200 -4.33 7.86 -2.40
C HIS A 200 -5.26 7.26 -1.35
N ALA A 201 -6.33 6.63 -1.79
CA ALA A 201 -7.30 5.98 -0.91
C ALA A 201 -7.61 4.56 -1.33
N VAL A 202 -7.87 3.71 -0.36
CA VAL A 202 -8.33 2.33 -0.55
C VAL A 202 -9.62 2.12 0.24
N ASP A 203 -10.65 1.63 -0.43
CA ASP A 203 -11.92 1.24 0.16
C ASP A 203 -12.18 -0.25 -0.03
N ILE A 204 -12.67 -0.91 1.01
CA ILE A 204 -13.04 -2.33 0.98
C ILE A 204 -14.56 -2.42 0.99
N ILE A 205 -15.12 -3.13 0.02
CA ILE A 205 -16.56 -3.27 -0.16
C ILE A 205 -16.90 -4.76 -0.18
N ARG A 206 -17.73 -5.21 0.75
CA ARG A 206 -18.14 -6.62 0.85
C ARG A 206 -19.42 -6.86 0.08
N VAL A 207 -19.36 -7.77 -0.88
CA VAL A 207 -20.47 -8.08 -1.78
C VAL A 207 -20.71 -9.59 -1.87
N PRO A 208 -21.94 -10.05 -2.15
CA PRO A 208 -22.17 -11.45 -2.49
C PRO A 208 -21.42 -11.86 -3.76
N LYS A 209 -20.79 -13.03 -3.77
CA LYS A 209 -20.10 -13.59 -4.95
C LYS A 209 -21.00 -13.67 -6.19
N GLY A 210 -22.30 -13.87 -6.01
CA GLY A 210 -23.27 -13.90 -7.10
C GLY A 210 -23.46 -12.55 -7.81
N GLU A 211 -22.99 -11.44 -7.26
CA GLU A 211 -22.99 -10.13 -7.92
C GLU A 211 -21.88 -10.01 -8.99
N LEU A 212 -20.83 -10.85 -8.93
CA LEU A 212 -19.69 -10.79 -9.84
C LEU A 212 -19.94 -11.53 -11.17
N GLN A 213 -21.14 -11.38 -11.75
CA GLN A 213 -21.44 -11.93 -13.07
C GLN A 213 -20.76 -11.10 -14.16
N ALA A 214 -20.17 -11.76 -15.16
CA ALA A 214 -19.48 -11.12 -16.26
C ALA A 214 -20.31 -10.04 -16.98
N GLY A 215 -19.68 -8.94 -17.36
CA GLY A 215 -20.30 -7.84 -18.09
C GLY A 215 -21.27 -6.98 -17.30
N ARG A 216 -21.41 -7.19 -15.99
CA ARG A 216 -22.33 -6.40 -15.19
C ARG A 216 -21.76 -5.01 -14.90
N GLN A 217 -22.55 -3.98 -15.13
CA GLN A 217 -22.14 -2.60 -14.88
C GLN A 217 -22.08 -2.29 -13.38
N ILE A 218 -21.04 -1.55 -13.00
CA ILE A 218 -20.77 -1.07 -11.64
C ILE A 218 -20.80 0.45 -11.68
N ALA A 219 -21.58 1.04 -10.77
CA ALA A 219 -21.57 2.48 -10.50
C ALA A 219 -20.96 2.73 -9.12
N LEU A 220 -20.14 3.76 -9.03
CA LEU A 220 -19.53 4.22 -7.77
C LEU A 220 -20.13 5.57 -7.37
N SER A 221 -20.20 5.82 -6.07
CA SER A 221 -20.56 7.13 -5.54
C SER A 221 -19.88 7.37 -4.20
N ASN A 222 -19.54 8.64 -3.94
CA ASN A 222 -19.08 9.09 -2.64
C ASN A 222 -19.55 10.54 -2.45
N PRO A 223 -20.25 10.90 -1.37
CA PRO A 223 -20.81 12.25 -1.18
C PRO A 223 -19.76 13.37 -1.10
N TYR A 224 -18.48 13.01 -0.92
CA TYR A 224 -17.36 13.93 -0.86
C TYR A 224 -16.56 13.98 -2.18
N VAL A 225 -16.86 13.10 -3.15
CA VAL A 225 -16.15 12.98 -4.45
C VAL A 225 -17.19 12.87 -5.56
N GLU A 226 -17.71 14.01 -6.02
CA GLU A 226 -18.79 14.07 -7.03
C GLU A 226 -18.42 13.33 -8.32
N ASP A 227 -17.16 13.39 -8.72
CA ASP A 227 -16.67 12.76 -9.95
C ASP A 227 -16.71 11.23 -9.89
N MET A 228 -16.80 10.63 -8.72
CA MET A 228 -16.93 9.18 -8.58
C MET A 228 -18.22 8.65 -9.26
N ALA A 229 -19.28 9.45 -9.28
CA ALA A 229 -20.53 9.12 -9.98
C ALA A 229 -20.41 9.08 -11.52
N LYS A 230 -19.30 9.60 -12.07
CA LYS A 230 -19.00 9.56 -13.52
C LYS A 230 -18.25 8.30 -13.93
N THR A 231 -17.92 7.43 -12.96
CA THR A 231 -17.14 6.21 -13.21
C THR A 231 -18.01 5.18 -13.91
N GLU A 232 -17.56 4.71 -15.07
CA GLU A 232 -18.18 3.62 -15.82
C GLU A 232 -17.29 2.39 -15.76
N LEU A 233 -17.67 1.42 -14.93
CA LEU A 233 -16.95 0.17 -14.73
C LEU A 233 -17.85 -1.04 -15.01
N THR A 234 -17.22 -2.16 -15.29
CA THR A 234 -17.91 -3.46 -15.37
C THR A 234 -17.17 -4.51 -14.54
N THR A 235 -17.85 -5.59 -14.21
CA THR A 235 -17.24 -6.72 -13.51
C THR A 235 -16.09 -7.37 -14.28
N ASP A 236 -16.02 -7.18 -15.60
CA ASP A 236 -14.92 -7.71 -16.44
C ASP A 236 -13.59 -6.96 -16.20
N GLN A 237 -13.63 -5.78 -15.57
CA GLN A 237 -12.45 -5.00 -15.20
C GLN A 237 -11.94 -5.35 -13.81
N LEU A 238 -12.65 -6.19 -13.05
CA LEU A 238 -12.19 -6.66 -11.75
C LEU A 238 -10.99 -7.59 -11.90
N ILE A 239 -9.93 -7.29 -11.19
CA ILE A 239 -8.72 -8.13 -11.16
C ILE A 239 -8.77 -9.03 -9.94
N HIS A 240 -8.76 -10.34 -10.15
CA HIS A 240 -8.68 -11.32 -9.09
C HIS A 240 -7.27 -11.41 -8.54
N CYS A 241 -7.11 -11.18 -7.24
CA CYS A 241 -5.85 -11.28 -6.54
C CYS A 241 -5.94 -12.29 -5.42
N LYS A 242 -4.84 -13.01 -5.20
CA LYS A 242 -4.77 -14.05 -4.19
C LYS A 242 -5.18 -13.55 -2.79
N ASP A 243 -4.73 -12.36 -2.40
CA ASP A 243 -4.92 -11.77 -1.08
C ASP A 243 -4.66 -10.25 -1.10
N MET A 244 -4.92 -9.58 0.02
CA MET A 244 -4.70 -8.13 0.20
C MET A 244 -3.23 -7.73 0.02
N GLU A 245 -2.30 -8.58 0.42
CA GLU A 245 -0.87 -8.35 0.23
C GLU A 245 -0.50 -8.30 -1.25
N SER A 246 -1.04 -9.20 -2.06
CA SER A 246 -0.86 -9.23 -3.51
C SER A 246 -1.44 -7.99 -4.19
N ILE A 247 -2.60 -7.50 -3.73
CA ILE A 247 -3.21 -6.25 -4.21
C ILE A 247 -2.29 -5.05 -3.88
N ALA A 248 -1.87 -4.93 -2.63
CA ALA A 248 -0.99 -3.84 -2.19
C ALA A 248 0.33 -3.82 -2.97
N LYS A 249 0.94 -4.98 -3.18
CA LYS A 249 2.18 -5.12 -3.97
C LYS A 249 1.99 -4.67 -5.42
N LEU A 250 0.81 -4.87 -6.00
CA LEU A 250 0.49 -4.49 -7.37
C LEU A 250 0.23 -2.98 -7.51
N VAL A 251 -0.51 -2.39 -6.58
CA VAL A 251 -0.98 -0.99 -6.66
C VAL A 251 0.00 0.00 -6.02
N ASP A 252 0.64 -0.41 -4.95
CA ASP A 252 1.50 0.43 -4.10
C ASP A 252 2.81 -0.32 -3.74
N PRO A 253 3.64 -0.67 -4.72
CA PRO A 253 4.85 -1.47 -4.48
C PRO A 253 5.80 -0.79 -3.49
N ASP A 254 5.88 0.54 -3.50
CA ASP A 254 6.71 1.32 -2.58
C ASP A 254 6.16 1.33 -1.16
N GLY A 255 4.88 1.58 -1.00
CA GLY A 255 4.23 1.54 0.29
C GLY A 255 4.23 0.11 0.86
N TYR A 256 4.00 -0.89 0.03
CA TYR A 256 4.15 -2.30 0.40
C TYR A 256 5.55 -2.60 0.94
N ALA A 257 6.60 -2.19 0.22
CA ALA A 257 7.98 -2.41 0.67
C ALA A 257 8.28 -1.73 2.01
N LYS A 258 7.83 -0.48 2.19
CA LYS A 258 7.94 0.25 3.46
C LYS A 258 7.24 -0.50 4.59
N GLN A 259 6.03 -1.02 4.36
CA GLN A 259 5.27 -1.76 5.36
C GLN A 259 5.90 -3.12 5.70
N VAL A 260 6.35 -3.87 4.70
CA VAL A 260 7.10 -5.11 4.94
C VAL A 260 8.33 -4.85 5.79
N HIS A 261 9.08 -3.76 5.49
CA HIS A 261 10.22 -3.37 6.32
C HIS A 261 9.80 -2.97 7.75
N ALA A 262 8.75 -2.17 7.89
CA ALA A 262 8.24 -1.72 9.19
C ALA A 262 7.75 -2.89 10.08
N LEU A 263 7.24 -3.95 9.47
CA LEU A 263 6.77 -5.16 10.16
C LEU A 263 7.89 -6.14 10.55
N LYS A 264 9.12 -5.95 10.02
CA LYS A 264 10.26 -6.79 10.44
C LYS A 264 10.66 -6.49 11.87
N GLU A 265 11.13 -7.53 12.54
CA GLU A 265 11.62 -7.41 13.91
C GLU A 265 12.79 -6.43 13.99
N ALA A 266 12.71 -5.45 14.90
CA ALA A 266 13.70 -4.42 15.06
C ALA A 266 15.03 -4.98 15.59
N ASP A 267 16.11 -4.27 15.36
CA ASP A 267 17.43 -4.60 15.92
C ASP A 267 17.44 -4.45 17.45
N SER A 268 18.45 -5.04 18.09
CA SER A 268 18.59 -5.04 19.56
C SER A 268 18.70 -3.63 20.16
N SER A 269 19.30 -2.67 19.44
CA SER A 269 19.42 -1.28 19.90
C SER A 269 18.05 -0.61 19.94
N THR A 270 17.29 -0.72 18.85
CA THR A 270 15.92 -0.20 18.73
C THR A 270 15.01 -0.85 19.77
N LYS A 271 15.03 -2.19 19.90
CA LYS A 271 14.27 -2.90 20.94
C LYS A 271 14.55 -2.38 22.34
N ASN A 272 15.82 -2.15 22.67
CA ASN A 272 16.20 -1.65 24.00
C ASN A 272 15.71 -0.20 24.23
N LYS A 273 15.76 0.66 23.22
CA LYS A 273 15.22 2.02 23.32
C LYS A 273 13.72 1.98 23.56
N ILE A 274 12.96 1.26 22.74
CA ILE A 274 11.49 1.15 22.88
C ILE A 274 11.13 0.53 24.23
N ARG A 275 11.77 -0.58 24.63
CA ARG A 275 11.51 -1.19 25.94
C ARG A 275 11.75 -0.23 27.09
N LYS A 276 12.83 0.54 27.05
CA LYS A 276 13.12 1.56 28.07
C LYS A 276 12.05 2.64 28.12
N TYR A 277 11.47 3.00 26.99
CA TYR A 277 10.41 3.99 26.88
C TYR A 277 9.07 3.44 27.40
N VAL A 278 8.68 2.22 27.03
CA VAL A 278 7.37 1.68 27.39
C VAL A 278 7.33 1.01 28.76
N ASN A 279 8.40 0.37 29.24
CA ASN A 279 8.40 -0.39 30.48
C ASN A 279 8.31 0.50 31.71
N GLY A 280 7.41 0.15 32.62
CA GLY A 280 7.22 0.84 33.90
C GLY A 280 6.32 2.08 33.80
N TYR A 281 5.76 2.33 32.64
CA TYR A 281 4.78 3.38 32.43
C TYR A 281 3.44 2.79 32.05
N TYR A 282 2.37 3.60 32.22
CA TYR A 282 1.04 3.33 31.72
C TYR A 282 0.57 4.50 30.88
N TRP A 283 -0.31 4.21 29.94
CA TRP A 283 -0.98 5.22 29.13
C TRP A 283 -2.49 5.06 29.28
N ASP A 284 -3.15 6.16 29.60
CA ASP A 284 -4.60 6.27 29.57
C ASP A 284 -5.01 6.91 28.25
N PHE A 285 -5.95 6.28 27.55
CA PHE A 285 -6.45 6.78 26.28
C PHE A 285 -7.94 6.48 26.12
N TYR A 286 -8.57 7.14 25.17
CA TYR A 286 -10.00 7.01 24.92
C TYR A 286 -10.26 6.53 23.51
N VAL A 287 -11.14 5.51 23.37
CA VAL A 287 -11.65 5.03 22.09
C VAL A 287 -13.16 4.84 22.24
N ASN A 288 -13.94 5.39 21.35
CA ASN A 288 -15.41 5.31 21.36
C ASN A 288 -16.05 5.68 22.73
N ASN A 289 -15.56 6.76 23.35
CA ASN A 289 -15.96 7.22 24.69
C ASN A 289 -15.67 6.25 25.85
N LEU A 290 -14.89 5.21 25.63
CA LEU A 290 -14.42 4.31 26.67
C LEU A 290 -12.99 4.68 27.08
N SER A 291 -12.74 4.64 28.40
CA SER A 291 -11.41 4.89 28.97
C SER A 291 -10.64 3.57 29.06
N TYR A 292 -9.48 3.54 28.46
CA TYR A 292 -8.56 2.42 28.48
C TYR A 292 -7.27 2.79 29.20
N ARG A 293 -6.67 1.79 29.84
CA ARG A 293 -5.29 1.88 30.35
C ARG A 293 -4.47 0.73 29.82
N ILE A 294 -3.34 1.03 29.20
CA ILE A 294 -2.34 0.04 28.80
C ILE A 294 -1.07 0.16 29.64
N GLU A 295 -0.53 -0.96 30.07
CA GLU A 295 0.72 -1.08 30.83
C GLU A 295 1.64 -2.09 30.16
N PHE A 296 2.94 -1.77 30.04
CA PHE A 296 3.94 -2.67 29.49
C PHE A 296 4.89 -3.16 30.58
N SER A 297 5.26 -4.42 30.51
CA SER A 297 6.22 -5.05 31.42
C SER A 297 7.06 -6.09 30.69
N LYS A 298 8.37 -5.89 30.61
CA LYS A 298 9.31 -6.79 29.89
C LYS A 298 8.89 -7.02 28.43
N ASN A 299 8.20 -8.11 28.16
CA ASN A 299 7.70 -8.51 26.82
C ASN A 299 6.18 -8.73 26.82
N THR A 300 5.49 -8.29 27.87
CA THR A 300 4.05 -8.44 28.04
C THR A 300 3.37 -7.09 28.18
N TYR A 301 2.09 -7.05 27.86
CA TYR A 301 1.25 -5.89 28.14
C TYR A 301 -0.01 -6.31 28.89
N SER A 302 -0.64 -5.37 29.56
CA SER A 302 -1.99 -5.50 30.07
C SER A 302 -2.82 -4.29 29.62
N LEU A 303 -4.02 -4.56 29.13
CA LEU A 303 -4.99 -3.55 28.72
C LEU A 303 -6.21 -3.69 29.61
N SER A 304 -6.65 -2.60 30.22
CA SER A 304 -7.83 -2.58 31.08
C SER A 304 -8.83 -1.52 30.62
N CYS A 305 -10.13 -1.87 30.69
CA CYS A 305 -11.25 -1.01 30.41
C CYS A 305 -12.42 -1.41 31.33
N HIS A 306 -12.96 -0.47 32.10
CA HIS A 306 -14.11 -0.69 32.98
C HIS A 306 -14.01 -1.97 33.88
N GLY A 307 -12.80 -2.23 34.41
CA GLY A 307 -12.55 -3.40 35.26
C GLY A 307 -12.32 -4.71 34.52
N LEU A 308 -12.51 -4.75 33.21
CA LEU A 308 -12.08 -5.86 32.38
C LEU A 308 -10.59 -5.72 32.09
N LYS A 309 -9.87 -6.85 32.09
CA LYS A 309 -8.44 -6.88 31.83
C LYS A 309 -8.10 -7.91 30.76
N THR A 310 -7.35 -7.47 29.77
CA THR A 310 -6.77 -8.31 28.71
C THR A 310 -5.25 -8.29 28.86
N THR A 311 -4.61 -9.40 28.64
CA THR A 311 -3.14 -9.53 28.65
C THR A 311 -2.63 -10.12 27.35
N GLY A 312 -1.36 -9.89 27.10
CA GLY A 312 -0.70 -10.44 25.94
C GLY A 312 0.80 -10.18 25.92
N LYS A 313 1.40 -10.60 24.81
CA LYS A 313 2.80 -10.35 24.50
C LYS A 313 2.91 -9.22 23.50
N TYR A 314 4.04 -8.51 23.49
CA TYR A 314 4.34 -7.58 22.43
C TYR A 314 5.68 -7.87 21.77
N THR A 315 5.73 -7.56 20.48
CA THR A 315 6.94 -7.64 19.64
C THR A 315 7.26 -6.24 19.13
N ILE A 316 8.53 -5.89 19.09
CA ILE A 316 8.99 -4.60 18.58
C ILE A 316 9.55 -4.85 17.18
N CYS A 317 8.91 -4.24 16.19
CA CYS A 317 9.28 -4.21 14.79
C CYS A 317 9.87 -2.85 14.42
N ASN A 318 10.37 -2.67 13.19
CA ASN A 318 11.04 -1.42 12.77
C ASN A 318 10.12 -0.18 12.77
N GLY A 319 8.82 -0.36 12.58
CA GLY A 319 7.84 0.73 12.59
C GLY A 319 6.68 0.54 13.57
N TYR A 320 6.61 -0.61 14.26
CA TYR A 320 5.46 -0.97 15.09
C TYR A 320 5.84 -1.66 16.39
N VAL A 321 5.08 -1.37 17.43
CA VAL A 321 4.94 -2.27 18.58
C VAL A 321 3.69 -3.11 18.34
N ILE A 322 3.85 -4.40 18.09
CA ILE A 322 2.75 -5.32 17.78
C ILE A 322 2.32 -6.03 19.05
N LEU A 323 1.10 -5.79 19.47
CA LEU A 323 0.47 -6.48 20.60
C LEU A 323 -0.17 -7.78 20.09
N THR A 324 -0.03 -8.87 20.84
CA THR A 324 -0.72 -10.13 20.55
C THR A 324 -1.50 -10.55 21.79
N ASN A 325 -2.81 -10.63 21.68
CA ASN A 325 -3.72 -11.02 22.76
C ASN A 325 -3.54 -12.50 23.08
N ASP A 326 -3.32 -12.85 24.36
CA ASP A 326 -3.09 -14.23 24.79
C ASP A 326 -4.32 -15.14 24.57
N SER A 327 -5.53 -14.59 24.68
CA SER A 327 -6.78 -15.37 24.61
C SER A 327 -7.26 -15.61 23.18
N THR A 328 -7.10 -14.61 22.30
CA THR A 328 -7.66 -14.63 20.93
C THR A 328 -6.61 -14.78 19.85
N GLY A 329 -5.34 -14.48 20.15
CA GLY A 329 -4.27 -14.36 19.16
C GLY A 329 -4.39 -13.10 18.29
N ALA A 330 -5.39 -12.24 18.53
CA ALA A 330 -5.59 -11.01 17.78
C ALA A 330 -4.38 -10.07 17.94
N LYS A 331 -4.01 -9.40 16.86
CA LYS A 331 -2.89 -8.45 16.85
C LYS A 331 -3.41 -7.02 16.76
N SER A 332 -2.76 -6.12 17.48
CA SER A 332 -2.91 -4.66 17.35
C SER A 332 -1.56 -4.05 17.02
N TYR A 333 -1.53 -3.10 16.09
CA TYR A 333 -0.33 -2.50 15.56
C TYR A 333 -0.24 -1.06 16.03
N LEU A 334 0.72 -0.75 16.90
CA LEU A 334 0.98 0.58 17.42
C LEU A 334 2.15 1.18 16.64
N PRO A 335 1.91 2.10 15.70
CA PRO A 335 3.00 2.73 14.97
C PRO A 335 3.84 3.60 15.90
N TYR A 336 5.14 3.68 15.62
CA TYR A 336 6.02 4.58 16.32
C TYR A 336 7.03 5.22 15.37
N THR A 337 7.50 6.42 15.74
CA THR A 337 8.64 7.09 15.11
C THR A 337 9.79 7.24 16.11
N LEU A 338 11.02 7.10 15.61
CA LEU A 338 12.24 7.34 16.39
C LEU A 338 12.92 8.59 15.85
N GLU A 339 12.78 9.69 16.56
CA GLU A 339 13.63 10.86 16.38
C GLU A 339 14.87 10.73 17.25
N SER A 340 15.90 11.56 17.01
CA SER A 340 17.25 11.40 17.59
C SER A 340 17.29 11.15 19.10
N ASN A 341 16.35 11.72 19.87
CA ASN A 341 16.24 11.53 21.33
C ASN A 341 14.81 11.32 21.83
N ASP A 342 13.83 11.17 20.93
CA ASP A 342 12.43 11.02 21.29
C ASP A 342 11.79 9.83 20.59
N ILE A 343 10.75 9.30 21.21
CA ILE A 343 9.94 8.20 20.70
C ILE A 343 8.51 8.68 20.73
N ASP A 344 7.91 8.78 19.57
CA ASP A 344 6.47 8.99 19.43
C ASP A 344 5.79 7.65 19.14
N LEU A 345 4.99 7.18 20.09
CA LEU A 345 4.25 5.92 20.02
C LEU A 345 2.75 6.23 19.99
N ASP A 346 2.12 6.02 18.85
CA ASP A 346 0.68 6.17 18.72
C ASP A 346 -0.05 4.92 19.25
N ILE A 347 -0.46 5.01 20.51
CA ILE A 347 -1.19 3.94 21.19
C ILE A 347 -2.62 3.83 20.64
N THR A 348 -3.23 4.93 20.23
CA THR A 348 -4.62 4.96 19.80
C THR A 348 -4.84 4.28 18.46
N ALA A 349 -3.90 4.42 17.53
CA ALA A 349 -3.98 3.80 16.21
C ALA A 349 -4.15 2.27 16.24
N GLY A 350 -3.65 1.59 17.28
CA GLY A 350 -3.81 0.14 17.44
C GLY A 350 -5.18 -0.31 17.93
N PHE A 351 -6.03 0.62 18.37
CA PHE A 351 -7.31 0.36 19.02
C PHE A 351 -8.52 0.96 18.32
N ASP A 352 -8.34 1.73 17.27
CA ASP A 352 -9.43 2.28 16.43
C ASP A 352 -10.26 1.16 15.72
N VAL A 353 -9.89 -0.09 15.89
CA VAL A 353 -10.46 -1.25 15.19
C VAL A 353 -11.25 -2.19 16.11
N PHE A 354 -11.60 -1.76 17.33
CA PHE A 354 -12.54 -2.51 18.16
C PHE A 354 -14.00 -2.09 17.86
N GLU A 355 -14.43 -2.33 16.64
CA GLU A 355 -15.84 -2.57 16.36
C GLU A 355 -16.10 -4.08 16.29
N ASN A 356 -17.12 -4.49 17.05
CA ASN A 356 -17.59 -5.86 17.31
C ASN A 356 -17.85 -6.73 16.08
#